data_de58c288375c9bf2d37f7a0b3b3aefba
#
_entry.id   de58c288375c9bf2d37f7a0b3b3aefba
#
_cell.length_a   1.000
_cell.length_b   1.000
_cell.length_c   1.000
_cell.angle_alpha   90.00
_cell.angle_beta   90.00
_cell.angle_gamma   90.00
#
_symmetry.space_group_name_H-M   'P 1'
#
loop_
_entity.id
_entity.type
_entity.pdbx_description
1 polymer ?
#
loop_
_entity_poly.entity_id
_entity_poly.type
_entity_poly.pdbx_seq_one_letter_code
_entity_poly.pdbx_strand_id
1 'polypeptide(L)'
;MHKVWVADDDEAIGLILEESLRNAGFDTKIFSNGEDLLKDLEKDQPDLIITDVQMPGMLGYDVLKHINNNYEDLPVIIMTAFADMQAAVDSFGSGAFEYIPKPFDLDETIKIINRALEEKPKTKGLKKDTKLDIVGESLPMQNVFRSIGKLSNTIATVLIQGESGTGKELIAKSLHKNSPRHDMPFIALNIADIPKEL
;
A
#
# COMPACT_ATOMS: atom_id res chain seq x y z
N MET A 1 6.90 14.43 19.93
CA MET A 1 5.55 13.94 19.60
C MET A 1 5.46 13.96 18.10
N HIS A 2 5.22 12.80 17.48
CA HIS A 2 5.16 12.74 16.01
C HIS A 2 3.86 13.35 15.49
N LYS A 3 3.97 14.09 14.39
CA LYS A 3 2.83 14.68 13.70
C LYS A 3 2.29 13.72 12.65
N VAL A 4 1.02 13.35 12.75
CA VAL A 4 0.33 12.46 11.79
C VAL A 4 -0.84 13.22 11.19
N TRP A 5 -0.81 13.44 9.87
CA TRP A 5 -1.91 14.07 9.17
C TRP A 5 -2.78 13.03 8.48
N VAL A 6 -4.10 13.25 8.53
CA VAL A 6 -5.08 12.34 7.95
C VAL A 6 -5.97 13.12 6.98
N ALA A 7 -6.14 12.63 5.77
CA ALA A 7 -7.12 13.13 4.80
C ALA A 7 -8.17 12.05 4.52
N ASP A 8 -9.42 12.36 4.85
CA ASP A 8 -10.60 11.51 4.63
C ASP A 8 -11.83 12.42 4.55
N ASP A 9 -12.70 12.23 3.59
CA ASP A 9 -13.92 13.02 3.45
C ASP A 9 -15.06 12.52 4.36
N ASP A 10 -14.92 11.33 4.94
CA ASP A 10 -15.82 10.81 5.97
C ASP A 10 -15.46 11.40 7.35
N GLU A 11 -16.26 12.36 7.80
CA GLU A 11 -16.08 13.01 9.10
C GLU A 11 -16.07 12.02 10.27
N ALA A 12 -16.83 10.93 10.21
CA ALA A 12 -16.88 9.93 11.28
C ALA A 12 -15.57 9.15 11.37
N ILE A 13 -14.98 8.78 10.22
CA ILE A 13 -13.67 8.13 10.15
C ILE A 13 -12.59 9.10 10.65
N GLY A 14 -12.65 10.36 10.21
CA GLY A 14 -11.73 11.41 10.65
C GLY A 14 -11.71 11.58 12.17
N LEU A 15 -12.89 11.67 12.81
CA LEU A 15 -13.02 11.80 14.27
C LEU A 15 -12.49 10.58 15.03
N ILE A 16 -12.81 9.36 14.57
CA ILE A 16 -12.34 8.11 15.18
C ILE A 16 -10.81 8.02 15.11
N LEU A 17 -10.23 8.34 13.95
CA LEU A 17 -8.77 8.34 13.80
C LEU A 17 -8.10 9.42 14.63
N GLU A 18 -8.67 10.63 14.67
CA GLU A 18 -8.13 11.73 15.49
C GLU A 18 -8.07 11.33 16.96
N GLU A 19 -9.16 10.82 17.52
CA GLU A 19 -9.22 10.39 18.92
C GLU A 19 -8.24 9.24 19.20
N SER A 20 -8.23 8.22 18.36
CA SER A 20 -7.34 7.07 18.54
C SER A 20 -5.86 7.45 18.45
N LEU A 21 -5.50 8.28 17.48
CA LEU A 21 -4.12 8.74 17.28
C LEU A 21 -3.66 9.65 18.42
N ARG A 22 -4.51 10.56 18.90
CA ARG A 22 -4.21 11.39 20.07
C ARG A 22 -4.02 10.56 21.33
N ASN A 23 -4.86 9.55 21.54
CA ASN A 23 -4.73 8.62 22.68
C ASN A 23 -3.44 7.80 22.59
N ALA A 24 -2.96 7.51 21.39
CA ALA A 24 -1.67 6.85 21.13
C ALA A 24 -0.45 7.81 21.23
N GLY A 25 -0.68 9.10 21.51
CA GLY A 25 0.39 10.09 21.74
C GLY A 25 0.88 10.80 20.47
N PHE A 26 0.10 10.82 19.39
CA PHE A 26 0.42 11.56 18.17
C PHE A 26 -0.19 12.97 18.19
N ASP A 27 0.48 13.92 17.54
CA ASP A 27 -0.10 15.22 17.18
C ASP A 27 -0.83 15.07 15.84
N THR A 28 -2.16 15.19 15.84
CA THR A 28 -2.99 14.79 14.72
C THR A 28 -3.72 15.98 14.11
N LYS A 29 -3.72 16.05 12.79
CA LYS A 29 -4.50 17.01 12.01
C LYS A 29 -5.31 16.30 10.96
N ILE A 30 -6.61 16.65 10.85
CA ILE A 30 -7.55 16.03 9.92
C ILE A 30 -7.88 17.01 8.79
N PHE A 31 -7.98 16.50 7.57
CA PHE A 31 -8.38 17.21 6.37
C PHE A 31 -9.50 16.45 5.69
N SER A 32 -10.46 17.15 5.13
CA SER A 32 -11.59 16.57 4.37
C SER A 32 -11.28 16.39 2.87
N ASN A 33 -10.11 16.82 2.41
CA ASN A 33 -9.70 16.72 1.01
C ASN A 33 -8.18 16.82 0.86
N GLY A 34 -7.69 16.38 -0.31
CA GLY A 34 -6.25 16.36 -0.59
C GLY A 34 -5.66 17.75 -0.86
N GLU A 35 -6.44 18.67 -1.44
CA GLU A 35 -5.95 20.02 -1.79
C GLU A 35 -5.57 20.82 -0.54
N ASP A 36 -6.39 20.78 0.51
CA ASP A 36 -6.12 21.51 1.74
C ASP A 36 -4.96 20.89 2.51
N LEU A 37 -4.83 19.55 2.48
CA LEU A 37 -3.65 18.88 3.01
C LEU A 37 -2.38 19.36 2.32
N LEU A 38 -2.35 19.39 0.98
CA LEU A 38 -1.16 19.80 0.23
C LEU A 38 -0.82 21.28 0.42
N LYS A 39 -1.83 22.18 0.53
CA LYS A 39 -1.59 23.60 0.86
C LYS A 39 -0.95 23.81 2.23
N ASP A 40 -1.35 22.99 3.20
CA ASP A 40 -0.80 23.09 4.53
C ASP A 40 0.59 22.43 4.62
N LEU A 41 0.85 21.41 3.79
CA LEU A 41 2.15 20.76 3.68
C LEU A 41 3.27 21.71 3.22
N GLU A 42 2.92 22.78 2.50
CA GLU A 42 3.87 23.86 2.13
C GLU A 42 4.31 24.71 3.34
N LYS A 43 3.53 24.74 4.43
CA LYS A 43 3.77 25.60 5.60
C LYS A 43 4.32 24.82 6.80
N ASP A 44 3.86 23.60 6.99
CA ASP A 44 4.23 22.71 8.10
C ASP A 44 4.33 21.27 7.58
N GLN A 45 5.26 20.50 8.07
CA GLN A 45 5.50 19.14 7.59
C GLN A 45 5.20 18.14 8.70
N PRO A 46 4.30 17.15 8.44
CA PRO A 46 4.10 16.02 9.34
C PRO A 46 5.22 15.00 9.22
N ASP A 47 5.29 14.07 10.18
CA ASP A 47 6.16 12.91 10.13
C ASP A 47 5.57 11.76 9.30
N LEU A 48 4.22 11.77 9.12
CA LEU A 48 3.50 10.74 8.36
C LEU A 48 2.16 11.30 7.86
N ILE A 49 1.75 10.85 6.68
CA ILE A 49 0.43 11.14 6.11
C ILE A 49 -0.36 9.85 5.92
N ILE A 50 -1.64 9.90 6.30
CA ILE A 50 -2.64 8.88 5.97
C ILE A 50 -3.67 9.54 5.06
N THR A 51 -3.98 8.96 3.91
CA THR A 51 -4.97 9.53 2.99
C THR A 51 -5.93 8.46 2.48
N ASP A 52 -7.22 8.82 2.42
CA ASP A 52 -8.16 8.00 1.66
C ASP A 52 -7.86 8.09 0.16
N VAL A 53 -8.21 7.03 -0.55
CA VAL A 53 -8.14 7.00 -2.03
C VAL A 53 -9.19 7.91 -2.64
N GLN A 54 -10.43 7.78 -2.18
CA GLN A 54 -11.58 8.49 -2.76
C GLN A 54 -11.94 9.69 -1.91
N MET A 55 -11.57 10.86 -2.38
CA MET A 55 -11.95 12.13 -1.79
C MET A 55 -12.49 13.08 -2.87
N PRO A 56 -13.39 14.01 -2.53
CA PRO A 56 -13.83 15.04 -3.45
C PRO A 56 -12.64 15.87 -3.98
N GLY A 57 -12.64 16.13 -5.29
CA GLY A 57 -11.62 16.93 -5.96
C GLY A 57 -10.38 16.10 -6.31
N MET A 58 -9.45 15.93 -5.39
CA MET A 58 -8.18 15.25 -5.62
C MET A 58 -8.21 13.83 -5.03
N LEU A 59 -7.82 12.83 -5.82
CA LEU A 59 -7.66 11.46 -5.33
C LEU A 59 -6.44 11.32 -4.42
N GLY A 60 -6.51 10.42 -3.43
CA GLY A 60 -5.37 10.13 -2.55
C GLY A 60 -4.11 9.66 -3.28
N TYR A 61 -4.26 9.07 -4.46
CA TYR A 61 -3.12 8.73 -5.33
C TYR A 61 -2.41 9.95 -5.92
N ASP A 62 -3.13 11.02 -6.20
CA ASP A 62 -2.54 12.27 -6.67
C ASP A 62 -1.80 12.97 -5.53
N VAL A 63 -2.35 12.90 -4.29
CA VAL A 63 -1.67 13.35 -3.07
C VAL A 63 -0.36 12.57 -2.88
N LEU A 64 -0.41 11.24 -2.94
CA LEU A 64 0.77 10.37 -2.83
C LEU A 64 1.83 10.70 -3.89
N LYS A 65 1.42 10.85 -5.14
CA LYS A 65 2.31 11.20 -6.25
C LYS A 65 2.97 12.57 -6.05
N HIS A 66 2.21 13.55 -5.55
CA HIS A 66 2.75 14.86 -5.23
C HIS A 66 3.81 14.78 -4.13
N ILE A 67 3.51 14.02 -3.04
CA ILE A 67 4.42 13.83 -1.91
C ILE A 67 5.71 13.12 -2.35
N ASN A 68 5.61 12.03 -3.09
CA ASN A 68 6.77 11.27 -3.56
C ASN A 68 7.70 12.06 -4.50
N ASN A 69 7.15 13.04 -5.21
CA ASN A 69 7.94 13.88 -6.11
C ASN A 69 8.65 15.04 -5.38
N ASN A 70 8.13 15.50 -4.25
CA ASN A 70 8.58 16.72 -3.58
C ASN A 70 9.12 16.49 -2.16
N TYR A 71 8.83 15.33 -1.52
CA TYR A 71 9.16 15.02 -0.12
C TYR A 71 9.68 13.58 -0.01
N GLU A 72 10.98 13.36 -0.26
CA GLU A 72 11.58 12.01 -0.41
C GLU A 72 11.42 11.09 0.81
N ASP A 73 11.37 11.64 2.03
CA ASP A 73 11.39 10.89 3.28
C ASP A 73 10.05 10.90 4.02
N LEU A 74 8.98 11.42 3.42
CA LEU A 74 7.66 11.51 4.06
C LEU A 74 6.84 10.26 3.75
N PRO A 75 6.63 9.35 4.73
CA PRO A 75 5.84 8.15 4.52
C PRO A 75 4.35 8.47 4.34
N VAL A 76 3.74 7.83 3.35
CA VAL A 76 2.31 7.93 3.09
C VAL A 76 1.67 6.56 3.22
N ILE A 77 0.61 6.49 4.02
CA ILE A 77 -0.28 5.33 4.15
C ILE A 77 -1.57 5.65 3.42
N ILE A 78 -2.01 4.73 2.58
CA ILE A 78 -3.26 4.87 1.82
C ILE A 78 -4.36 4.07 2.53
N MET A 79 -5.50 4.70 2.82
CA MET A 79 -6.73 4.00 3.19
C MET A 79 -7.57 3.77 1.94
N THR A 80 -8.19 2.60 1.83
CA THR A 80 -8.96 2.27 0.63
C THR A 80 -10.20 1.45 0.96
N ALA A 81 -11.31 1.75 0.31
CA ALA A 81 -12.47 0.88 0.33
C ALA A 81 -12.20 -0.41 -0.44
N PHE A 82 -12.94 -1.46 -0.11
CA PHE A 82 -12.76 -2.82 -0.62
C PHE A 82 -12.76 -2.93 -2.16
N ALA A 83 -13.53 -2.08 -2.83
CA ALA A 83 -13.69 -2.11 -4.29
C ALA A 83 -12.46 -1.58 -5.06
N ASP A 84 -11.59 -0.81 -4.40
CA ASP A 84 -10.46 -0.13 -5.05
C ASP A 84 -9.11 -0.83 -4.83
N MET A 85 -9.13 -2.05 -4.27
CA MET A 85 -7.91 -2.81 -4.00
C MET A 85 -7.09 -3.14 -5.25
N GLN A 86 -7.72 -3.24 -6.43
CA GLN A 86 -6.98 -3.37 -7.68
C GLN A 86 -6.14 -2.12 -7.94
N ALA A 87 -6.73 -0.94 -7.72
CA ALA A 87 -6.01 0.32 -7.79
C ALA A 87 -4.94 0.45 -6.68
N ALA A 88 -5.16 -0.14 -5.50
CA ALA A 88 -4.16 -0.18 -4.42
C ALA A 88 -2.92 -1.00 -4.82
N VAL A 89 -3.09 -2.14 -5.45
CA VAL A 89 -1.96 -2.97 -5.93
C VAL A 89 -1.23 -2.29 -7.08
N ASP A 90 -1.96 -1.65 -7.99
CA ASP A 90 -1.40 -0.82 -9.05
C ASP A 90 -0.58 0.34 -8.48
N SER A 91 -0.90 0.76 -7.25
CA SER A 91 -0.25 1.85 -6.53
C SER A 91 0.91 1.43 -5.62
N PHE A 92 1.13 0.14 -5.34
CA PHE A 92 2.35 -0.31 -4.64
C PHE A 92 3.63 0.05 -5.42
N GLY A 93 3.53 0.19 -6.76
CA GLY A 93 4.56 0.83 -7.58
C GLY A 93 4.64 2.35 -7.42
N SER A 94 3.66 3.00 -6.77
CA SER A 94 3.60 4.45 -6.61
C SER A 94 4.31 5.00 -5.36
N GLY A 95 4.85 4.12 -4.50
CA GLY A 95 5.67 4.54 -3.36
C GLY A 95 4.91 4.80 -2.06
N ALA A 96 3.69 4.28 -1.88
CA ALA A 96 3.04 4.25 -0.58
C ALA A 96 3.80 3.33 0.39
N PHE A 97 3.90 3.73 1.65
CA PHE A 97 4.50 2.90 2.69
C PHE A 97 3.65 1.66 2.99
N GLU A 98 2.34 1.82 3.10
CA GLU A 98 1.40 0.74 3.39
C GLU A 98 -0.01 1.11 2.92
N TYR A 99 -0.88 0.07 2.80
CA TYR A 99 -2.30 0.20 2.48
C TYR A 99 -3.13 -0.38 3.62
N ILE A 100 -4.18 0.36 4.02
CA ILE A 100 -5.12 -0.05 5.06
C ILE A 100 -6.51 -0.18 4.44
N PRO A 101 -7.07 -1.40 4.33
CA PRO A 101 -8.41 -1.58 3.82
C PRO A 101 -9.46 -1.09 4.83
N LYS A 102 -10.49 -0.40 4.37
CA LYS A 102 -11.69 -0.07 5.17
C LYS A 102 -12.70 -1.24 5.08
N PRO A 103 -13.29 -1.72 6.20
CA PRO A 103 -13.06 -1.29 7.59
C PRO A 103 -11.75 -1.80 8.16
N PHE A 104 -11.11 -1.03 9.04
CA PHE A 104 -9.81 -1.33 9.63
C PHE A 104 -9.87 -1.44 11.17
N ASP A 105 -8.91 -2.16 11.72
CA ASP A 105 -8.66 -2.24 13.15
C ASP A 105 -7.71 -1.10 13.58
N LEU A 106 -8.10 -0.34 14.62
CA LEU A 106 -7.36 0.82 15.10
C LEU A 106 -6.00 0.44 15.71
N ASP A 107 -5.93 -0.67 16.45
CA ASP A 107 -4.69 -1.13 17.07
C ASP A 107 -3.69 -1.60 16.01
N GLU A 108 -4.18 -2.26 14.96
CA GLU A 108 -3.34 -2.64 13.80
C GLU A 108 -2.86 -1.40 13.05
N THR A 109 -3.74 -0.41 12.87
CA THR A 109 -3.41 0.87 12.23
C THR A 109 -2.30 1.60 12.98
N ILE A 110 -2.37 1.69 14.31
CA ILE A 110 -1.34 2.31 15.15
C ILE A 110 0.00 1.57 15.02
N LYS A 111 0.00 0.23 14.96
CA LYS A 111 1.23 -0.55 14.73
C LYS A 111 1.86 -0.25 13.37
N ILE A 112 1.04 -0.10 12.33
CA ILE A 112 1.52 0.27 10.98
C ILE A 112 2.14 1.66 10.99
N ILE A 113 1.50 2.64 11.66
CA ILE A 113 2.01 4.00 11.81
C ILE A 113 3.36 4.02 12.52
N ASN A 114 3.48 3.34 13.67
CA ASN A 114 4.75 3.27 14.41
C ASN A 114 5.86 2.68 13.54
N ARG A 115 5.58 1.60 12.80
CA ARG A 115 6.53 1.01 11.87
C ARG A 115 6.94 1.98 10.76
N ALA A 116 5.99 2.76 10.22
CA ALA A 116 6.27 3.75 9.18
C ALA A 116 7.16 4.91 9.68
N LEU A 117 7.03 5.27 10.95
CA LEU A 117 7.85 6.30 11.60
C LEU A 117 9.27 5.80 11.94
N GLU A 118 9.43 4.49 12.23
CA GLU A 118 10.72 3.87 12.52
C GLU A 118 11.51 3.52 11.25
N GLU A 119 10.83 3.04 10.22
CA GLU A 119 11.43 2.64 8.94
C GLU A 119 11.42 3.83 7.98
N LYS A 120 12.57 4.38 7.63
CA LYS A 120 12.64 5.36 6.52
C LYS A 120 12.12 4.73 5.23
N PRO A 121 11.28 5.42 4.45
CA PRO A 121 10.77 4.88 3.19
C PRO A 121 11.93 4.54 2.25
N LYS A 122 12.06 3.26 1.90
CA LYS A 122 13.06 2.76 0.96
C LYS A 122 12.56 2.76 -0.49
N THR A 123 11.83 3.78 -0.90
CA THR A 123 11.19 3.73 -2.22
C THR A 123 11.67 4.82 -3.16
N LYS A 124 12.68 4.47 -3.96
CA LYS A 124 12.73 5.06 -5.32
C LYS A 124 11.72 4.28 -6.16
N GLY A 125 10.52 4.86 -6.36
CA GLY A 125 9.45 4.26 -7.13
C GLY A 125 9.89 3.95 -8.56
N LEU A 126 9.82 2.69 -8.93
CA LEU A 126 9.79 2.29 -10.33
C LEU A 126 8.37 2.57 -10.85
N LYS A 127 8.25 3.56 -11.74
CA LYS A 127 7.02 3.82 -12.50
C LYS A 127 6.69 2.59 -13.32
N LYS A 128 5.59 1.91 -13.02
CA LYS A 128 4.96 0.97 -13.96
C LYS A 128 3.45 0.85 -13.74
N ASP A 129 2.73 0.94 -14.85
CA ASP A 129 1.33 0.55 -14.95
C ASP A 129 1.22 -0.97 -14.70
N THR A 130 0.84 -1.35 -13.51
CA THR A 130 0.74 -2.75 -13.10
C THR A 130 -0.73 -3.16 -13.05
N LYS A 131 -1.18 -3.91 -14.07
CA LYS A 131 -2.49 -4.59 -14.02
C LYS A 131 -2.31 -5.98 -13.42
N LEU A 132 -2.97 -6.23 -12.28
CA LEU A 132 -3.12 -7.58 -11.75
C LEU A 132 -4.29 -8.27 -12.43
N ASP A 133 -4.02 -9.45 -12.99
CA ASP A 133 -5.06 -10.31 -13.60
C ASP A 133 -5.76 -11.22 -12.55
N ILE A 134 -5.64 -10.86 -11.25
CA ILE A 134 -6.18 -11.65 -10.12
C ILE A 134 -7.29 -10.86 -9.46
N VAL A 135 -8.47 -11.48 -9.33
CA VAL A 135 -9.64 -10.90 -8.67
C VAL A 135 -9.93 -11.65 -7.37
N GLY A 136 -10.20 -10.93 -6.28
CA GLY A 136 -10.61 -11.54 -5.01
C GLY A 136 -10.92 -10.48 -3.94
N GLU A 137 -12.10 -10.59 -3.34
CA GLU A 137 -12.63 -9.59 -2.38
C GLU A 137 -12.46 -10.03 -0.91
N SER A 138 -12.02 -11.25 -0.63
CA SER A 138 -11.89 -11.75 0.74
C SER A 138 -10.68 -11.16 1.47
N LEU A 139 -10.78 -10.96 2.79
CA LEU A 139 -9.68 -10.51 3.64
C LEU A 139 -8.36 -11.30 3.46
N PRO A 140 -8.38 -12.65 3.35
CA PRO A 140 -7.17 -13.41 3.05
C PRO A 140 -6.54 -13.03 1.71
N MET A 141 -7.33 -12.78 0.65
CA MET A 141 -6.80 -12.38 -0.64
C MET A 141 -6.17 -10.99 -0.62
N GLN A 142 -6.71 -10.08 0.17
CA GLN A 142 -6.11 -8.76 0.38
C GLN A 142 -4.71 -8.84 0.98
N ASN A 143 -4.51 -9.72 1.97
CA ASN A 143 -3.19 -9.97 2.54
C ASN A 143 -2.21 -10.54 1.49
N VAL A 144 -2.71 -11.36 0.56
CA VAL A 144 -1.93 -11.86 -0.57
C VAL A 144 -1.55 -10.70 -1.51
N PHE A 145 -2.48 -9.84 -1.90
CA PHE A 145 -2.19 -8.68 -2.75
C PHE A 145 -1.19 -7.72 -2.11
N ARG A 146 -1.37 -7.42 -0.82
CA ARG A 146 -0.41 -6.63 -0.04
C ARG A 146 0.99 -7.25 -0.05
N SER A 147 1.07 -8.56 0.10
CA SER A 147 2.34 -9.30 0.04
C SER A 147 2.96 -9.26 -1.35
N ILE A 148 2.17 -9.39 -2.43
CA ILE A 148 2.63 -9.23 -3.80
C ILE A 148 3.25 -7.85 -4.00
N GLY A 149 2.55 -6.79 -3.59
CA GLY A 149 3.05 -5.42 -3.71
C GLY A 149 4.41 -5.21 -3.01
N LYS A 150 4.53 -5.66 -1.75
CA LYS A 150 5.78 -5.55 -0.98
C LYS A 150 6.94 -6.35 -1.59
N LEU A 151 6.66 -7.58 -2.04
CA LEU A 151 7.67 -8.49 -2.56
C LEU A 151 8.06 -8.18 -4.01
N SER A 152 7.19 -7.55 -4.76
CA SER A 152 7.43 -7.19 -6.16
C SER A 152 8.67 -6.31 -6.37
N ASN A 153 9.01 -5.47 -5.40
CA ASN A 153 10.20 -4.61 -5.46
C ASN A 153 11.46 -5.28 -4.91
N THR A 154 11.43 -6.58 -4.61
CA THR A 154 12.56 -7.32 -4.04
C THR A 154 13.06 -8.41 -4.99
N ILE A 155 14.28 -8.90 -4.73
CA ILE A 155 14.85 -10.08 -5.40
C ILE A 155 14.75 -11.35 -4.53
N ALA A 156 13.97 -11.29 -3.46
CA ALA A 156 13.82 -12.38 -2.51
C ALA A 156 13.16 -13.62 -3.14
N THR A 157 13.55 -14.79 -2.66
CA THR A 157 12.85 -16.04 -2.99
C THR A 157 11.52 -16.10 -2.26
N VAL A 158 10.43 -16.35 -2.98
CA VAL A 158 9.08 -16.39 -2.43
C VAL A 158 8.54 -17.81 -2.46
N LEU A 159 8.10 -18.31 -1.30
CA LEU A 159 7.37 -19.57 -1.18
C LEU A 159 5.86 -19.29 -1.19
N ILE A 160 5.13 -19.83 -2.18
CA ILE A 160 3.67 -19.72 -2.29
C ILE A 160 3.05 -21.05 -1.91
N GLN A 161 2.27 -21.06 -0.84
CA GLN A 161 1.58 -22.25 -0.32
C GLN A 161 0.07 -22.13 -0.48
N GLY A 162 -0.61 -23.25 -0.69
CA GLY A 162 -2.07 -23.33 -0.81
C GLY A 162 -2.50 -24.64 -1.46
N GLU A 163 -3.79 -24.96 -1.37
CA GLU A 163 -4.40 -26.15 -1.98
C GLU A 163 -4.31 -26.15 -3.50
N SER A 164 -4.55 -27.30 -4.13
CA SER A 164 -4.61 -27.37 -5.59
C SER A 164 -5.75 -26.51 -6.14
N GLY A 165 -5.51 -25.80 -7.23
CA GLY A 165 -6.52 -24.94 -7.86
C GLY A 165 -6.71 -23.55 -7.24
N THR A 166 -5.98 -23.17 -6.18
CA THR A 166 -6.13 -21.87 -5.50
C THR A 166 -5.47 -20.68 -6.23
N GLY A 167 -4.91 -20.89 -7.43
CA GLY A 167 -4.33 -19.78 -8.21
C GLY A 167 -2.87 -19.44 -7.90
N LYS A 168 -2.10 -20.33 -7.25
CA LYS A 168 -0.67 -20.10 -6.94
C LYS A 168 0.18 -19.65 -8.13
N GLU A 169 -0.09 -20.21 -9.30
CA GLU A 169 0.61 -19.84 -10.54
C GLU A 169 0.30 -18.42 -10.99
N LEU A 170 -0.96 -17.98 -10.80
CA LEU A 170 -1.35 -16.58 -11.08
C LEU A 170 -0.62 -15.61 -10.17
N ILE A 171 -0.47 -15.96 -8.88
CA ILE A 171 0.30 -15.16 -7.91
C ILE A 171 1.77 -15.08 -8.32
N ALA A 172 2.37 -16.19 -8.72
CA ALA A 172 3.77 -16.22 -9.19
C ALA A 172 3.97 -15.38 -10.45
N LYS A 173 3.05 -15.46 -11.41
CA LYS A 173 3.05 -14.61 -12.62
C LYS A 173 2.88 -13.14 -12.27
N SER A 174 2.02 -12.83 -11.32
CA SER A 174 1.79 -11.46 -10.85
C SER A 174 3.05 -10.89 -10.18
N LEU A 175 3.70 -11.64 -9.29
CA LEU A 175 4.97 -11.26 -8.70
C LEU A 175 6.04 -10.98 -9.76
N HIS A 176 6.17 -11.85 -10.76
CA HIS A 176 7.12 -11.65 -11.85
C HIS A 176 6.81 -10.40 -12.67
N LYS A 177 5.55 -10.24 -13.12
CA LYS A 177 5.08 -9.10 -13.92
C LYS A 177 5.34 -7.75 -13.23
N ASN A 178 5.27 -7.72 -11.89
CA ASN A 178 5.46 -6.53 -11.08
C ASN A 178 6.88 -6.38 -10.51
N SER A 179 7.80 -7.31 -10.82
CA SER A 179 9.17 -7.30 -10.31
C SER A 179 10.14 -6.50 -11.19
N PRO A 180 11.33 -6.15 -10.69
CA PRO A 180 12.40 -5.58 -11.51
C PRO A 180 12.82 -6.45 -12.69
N ARG A 181 12.41 -7.74 -12.70
CA ARG A 181 12.70 -8.72 -13.75
C ARG A 181 11.53 -8.98 -14.69
N HIS A 182 10.52 -8.12 -14.72
CA HIS A 182 9.31 -8.29 -15.55
C HIS A 182 9.59 -8.44 -17.05
N ASP A 183 10.70 -7.87 -17.55
CA ASP A 183 11.13 -8.01 -18.97
C ASP A 183 11.92 -9.30 -19.23
N MET A 184 12.25 -10.08 -18.17
CA MET A 184 12.93 -11.36 -18.30
C MET A 184 11.94 -12.50 -18.53
N PRO A 185 12.36 -13.63 -19.13
CA PRO A 185 11.47 -14.77 -19.30
C PRO A 185 10.94 -15.32 -17.97
N PHE A 186 9.63 -15.57 -17.89
CA PHE A 186 9.02 -16.34 -16.81
C PHE A 186 9.04 -17.82 -17.17
N ILE A 187 9.86 -18.60 -16.47
CA ILE A 187 10.00 -20.03 -16.70
C ILE A 187 9.29 -20.78 -15.58
N ALA A 188 8.19 -21.46 -15.90
CA ALA A 188 7.47 -22.34 -14.99
C ALA A 188 7.89 -23.79 -15.22
N LEU A 189 8.38 -24.45 -14.16
CA LEU A 189 8.76 -25.87 -14.20
C LEU A 189 7.84 -26.64 -13.25
N ASN A 190 7.21 -27.69 -13.79
CA ASN A 190 6.52 -28.66 -12.95
C ASN A 190 7.51 -29.75 -12.53
N ILE A 191 7.85 -29.80 -11.25
CA ILE A 191 8.81 -30.78 -10.72
C ILE A 191 8.31 -32.22 -10.91
N ALA A 192 6.98 -32.44 -10.95
CA ALA A 192 6.41 -33.74 -11.20
C ALA A 192 6.69 -34.27 -12.64
N ASP A 193 6.96 -33.36 -13.57
CA ASP A 193 7.26 -33.72 -14.98
C ASP A 193 8.77 -33.96 -15.24
N ILE A 194 9.60 -33.71 -14.20
CA ILE A 194 11.05 -33.92 -14.32
C ILE A 194 11.35 -35.42 -14.09
N PRO A 195 11.96 -36.11 -15.05
CA PRO A 195 12.36 -37.49 -14.90
C PRO A 195 13.30 -37.68 -13.72
N LYS A 196 13.08 -38.73 -12.89
CA LYS A 196 13.89 -39.01 -11.69
C LYS A 196 15.38 -39.31 -12.00
N GLU A 197 15.69 -39.52 -13.26
CA GLU A 197 17.04 -39.85 -13.75
C GLU A 197 17.90 -38.61 -14.10
N LEU A 198 17.33 -37.43 -13.96
CA LEU A 198 18.03 -36.15 -14.11
C LEU A 198 18.33 -35.49 -12.75
#